data_75084c8a1d9b86fd59290e0aa36555ca
#
_entry.id   75084c8a1d9b86fd59290e0aa36555ca
#
_cell.length_a   1.000
_cell.length_b   1.000
_cell.length_c   1.000
_cell.angle_alpha   90.00
_cell.angle_beta   90.00
_cell.angle_gamma   90.00
#
_symmetry.space_group_name_H-M   'P 1'
#
loop_
_entity.id
_entity.type
_entity.pdbx_description
1 polymer ?
#
loop_
_entity_poly.entity_id
_entity_poly.type
_entity_poly.pdbx_seq_one_letter_code
_entity_poly.pdbx_strand_id
1 'polypeptide(L)'
;MASISSYVVRDMLGLEANATCREAAELMARRHIGAVAVRQGERIVGLITERDLVTRILSRGLDCQTPILEAMRRDVPVVAPDLNEVECATLMKEHETRHLLVGDGGTAQGLISMRDVMQMMLSDKQYLIEQMQAYIQGY
;
A
#
# COMPACT_ATOMS: atom_id res chain seq x y z
N MET A 1 2.92 -1.96 -20.90
CA MET A 1 2.60 -2.33 -19.52
C MET A 1 1.42 -1.54 -19.02
N ALA A 2 0.53 -2.18 -18.29
CA ALA A 2 -0.62 -1.50 -17.70
C ALA A 2 -0.15 -0.53 -16.60
N SER A 3 -0.91 0.54 -16.39
CA SER A 3 -0.66 1.44 -15.27
C SER A 3 -1.24 0.85 -13.98
N ILE A 4 -0.78 1.34 -12.85
CA ILE A 4 -1.27 0.88 -11.54
C ILE A 4 -2.68 1.39 -11.21
N SER A 5 -3.23 2.28 -12.02
CA SER A 5 -4.49 2.98 -11.70
C SER A 5 -5.67 2.05 -11.40
N SER A 6 -5.73 0.87 -12.04
CA SER A 6 -6.79 -0.10 -11.81
C SER A 6 -6.64 -0.91 -10.52
N TYR A 7 -5.47 -0.89 -9.91
CA TYR A 7 -5.16 -1.62 -8.68
C TYR A 7 -5.11 -0.75 -7.44
N VAL A 8 -5.22 0.57 -7.61
CA VAL A 8 -5.15 1.51 -6.50
C VAL A 8 -6.45 1.45 -5.70
N VAL A 9 -6.32 1.23 -4.40
CA VAL A 9 -7.45 1.28 -3.48
C VAL A 9 -7.72 2.75 -3.15
N ARG A 10 -8.75 3.32 -3.77
CA ARG A 10 -9.10 4.75 -3.61
C ARG A 10 -9.97 5.02 -2.40
N ASP A 11 -10.88 4.09 -2.06
CA ASP A 11 -11.70 4.16 -0.85
C ASP A 11 -10.90 3.61 0.32
N MET A 12 -9.85 4.32 0.68
CA MET A 12 -8.99 3.86 1.73
C MET A 12 -9.68 3.94 3.08
N LEU A 13 -9.75 2.79 3.73
CA LEU A 13 -10.04 2.72 5.13
C LEU A 13 -8.88 3.39 5.87
N GLY A 14 -9.08 4.65 6.19
CA GLY A 14 -8.12 5.41 6.97
C GLY A 14 -8.62 5.57 8.38
N LEU A 15 -7.66 5.73 9.29
CA LEU A 15 -7.94 6.10 10.67
C LEU A 15 -7.43 7.52 10.91
N GLU A 16 -8.13 8.25 11.76
CA GLU A 16 -7.65 9.56 12.19
C GLU A 16 -6.36 9.41 13.02
N ALA A 17 -5.51 10.41 12.94
CA ALA A 17 -4.18 10.39 13.56
C ALA A 17 -4.21 10.19 15.09
N ASN A 18 -5.32 10.52 15.73
CA ASN A 18 -5.51 10.31 17.17
C ASN A 18 -6.09 8.93 17.53
N ALA A 19 -6.39 8.09 16.54
CA ALA A 19 -6.77 6.71 16.82
C ALA A 19 -5.63 5.94 17.49
N THR A 20 -5.97 4.88 18.20
CA THR A 20 -4.98 4.09 18.92
C THR A 20 -4.35 3.03 18.03
N CYS A 21 -3.16 2.57 18.42
CA CYS A 21 -2.52 1.43 17.76
C CYS A 21 -3.37 0.18 17.84
N ARG A 22 -4.14 0.00 18.91
CA ARG A 22 -5.08 -1.11 19.04
C ARG A 22 -6.17 -1.03 17.97
N GLU A 23 -6.75 0.14 17.75
CA GLU A 23 -7.74 0.33 16.69
C GLU A 23 -7.19 -0.01 15.32
N ALA A 24 -5.94 0.39 15.05
CA ALA A 24 -5.26 0.03 13.79
C ALA A 24 -5.08 -1.48 13.67
N ALA A 25 -4.61 -2.14 14.73
CA ALA A 25 -4.42 -3.59 14.76
C ALA A 25 -5.74 -4.34 14.56
N GLU A 26 -6.80 -3.90 15.20
CA GLU A 26 -8.13 -4.49 15.07
C GLU A 26 -8.66 -4.37 13.63
N LEU A 27 -8.46 -3.20 13.01
CA LEU A 27 -8.86 -2.98 11.62
C LEU A 27 -8.09 -3.89 10.67
N MET A 28 -6.75 -3.97 10.83
CA MET A 28 -5.90 -4.84 10.03
C MET A 28 -6.33 -6.31 10.14
N ALA A 29 -6.59 -6.77 11.37
CA ALA A 29 -7.01 -8.14 11.62
C ALA A 29 -8.38 -8.45 11.00
N ARG A 30 -9.33 -7.54 11.17
CA ARG A 30 -10.69 -7.72 10.67
C ARG A 30 -10.76 -7.71 9.15
N ARG A 31 -9.96 -6.88 8.50
CA ARG A 31 -9.96 -6.69 7.05
C ARG A 31 -8.89 -7.51 6.33
N HIS A 32 -8.05 -8.22 7.05
CA HIS A 32 -6.92 -8.98 6.50
C HIS A 32 -5.99 -8.11 5.64
N ILE A 33 -5.70 -6.91 6.14
CA ILE A 33 -4.82 -5.94 5.48
C ILE A 33 -3.60 -5.67 6.35
N GLY A 34 -2.47 -5.36 5.72
CA GLY A 34 -1.21 -5.11 6.41
C GLY A 34 -0.85 -3.64 6.60
N ALA A 35 -1.70 -2.73 6.13
CA ALA A 35 -1.45 -1.30 6.21
C ALA A 35 -2.75 -0.52 6.26
N VAL A 36 -2.71 0.62 6.96
CA VAL A 36 -3.85 1.54 7.09
C VAL A 36 -3.33 2.95 6.87
N ALA A 37 -4.07 3.73 6.08
CA ALA A 37 -3.76 5.14 5.89
C ALA A 37 -4.10 5.93 7.17
N VAL A 38 -3.26 6.89 7.49
CA VAL A 38 -3.48 7.78 8.64
C VAL A 38 -3.90 9.14 8.10
N ARG A 39 -4.99 9.68 8.62
CA ARG A 39 -5.58 10.93 8.15
C ARG A 39 -5.58 12.00 9.21
N GLN A 40 -5.51 13.25 8.76
CA GLN A 40 -5.90 14.41 9.53
C GLN A 40 -6.97 15.11 8.69
N GLY A 41 -8.23 14.93 9.07
CA GLY A 41 -9.35 15.35 8.25
C GLY A 41 -9.39 14.55 6.94
N GLU A 42 -9.41 15.24 5.81
CA GLU A 42 -9.44 14.63 4.48
C GLU A 42 -8.05 14.31 3.93
N ARG A 43 -7.00 14.79 4.61
CA ARG A 43 -5.62 14.58 4.15
C ARG A 43 -5.04 13.30 4.72
N ILE A 44 -4.39 12.55 3.86
CA ILE A 44 -3.56 11.41 4.29
C ILE A 44 -2.20 11.98 4.68
N VAL A 45 -1.80 11.75 5.94
CA VAL A 45 -0.55 12.28 6.49
C VAL A 45 0.50 11.19 6.70
N GLY A 46 0.13 9.95 6.57
CA GLY A 46 1.07 8.85 6.71
C GLY A 46 0.41 7.50 6.54
N LEU A 47 1.16 6.48 6.87
CA LEU A 47 0.77 5.08 6.75
C LEU A 47 1.24 4.34 8.00
N ILE A 48 0.41 3.47 8.55
CA ILE A 48 0.82 2.56 9.61
C ILE A 48 0.68 1.12 9.11
N THR A 49 1.70 0.31 9.34
CA THR A 49 1.75 -1.08 8.89
C THR A 49 1.82 -2.03 10.08
N GLU A 50 1.57 -3.33 9.83
CA GLU A 50 1.77 -4.39 10.83
C GLU A 50 3.19 -4.33 11.38
N ARG A 51 4.17 -4.12 10.50
CA ARG A 51 5.56 -4.04 10.91
C ARG A 51 5.83 -2.85 11.84
N ASP A 52 5.20 -1.72 11.59
CA ASP A 52 5.30 -0.56 12.47
C ASP A 52 4.77 -0.85 13.87
N LEU A 53 3.66 -1.58 13.97
CA LEU A 53 3.12 -2.00 15.26
C LEU A 53 4.10 -2.90 16.01
N VAL A 54 4.76 -3.80 15.32
CA VAL A 54 5.76 -4.69 15.92
C VAL A 54 7.02 -3.92 16.31
N THR A 55 7.60 -3.15 15.40
CA THR A 55 8.93 -2.56 15.57
C THR A 55 8.91 -1.26 16.39
N ARG A 56 7.82 -0.51 16.35
CA ARG A 56 7.73 0.80 16.99
C ARG A 56 6.89 0.82 18.26
N ILE A 57 6.03 -0.16 18.45
CA ILE A 57 5.15 -0.23 19.62
C ILE A 57 5.49 -1.46 20.47
N LEU A 58 5.24 -2.65 19.97
CA LEU A 58 5.41 -3.87 20.77
C LEU A 58 6.86 -4.10 21.20
N SER A 59 7.82 -3.97 20.28
CA SER A 59 9.24 -4.19 20.61
C SER A 59 9.79 -3.19 21.60
N ARG A 60 9.16 -2.03 21.68
CA ARG A 60 9.55 -0.96 22.60
C ARG A 60 8.79 -0.98 23.94
N GLY A 61 7.90 -1.94 24.10
CA GLY A 61 7.09 -2.05 25.32
C GLY A 61 6.07 -0.94 25.50
N LEU A 62 5.68 -0.26 24.41
CA LEU A 62 4.68 0.79 24.45
C LEU A 62 3.28 0.20 24.53
N ASP A 63 2.35 0.95 25.12
CA ASP A 63 0.97 0.56 25.30
C ASP A 63 0.21 0.55 23.98
N CYS A 64 -0.73 -0.37 23.82
CA CYS A 64 -1.59 -0.45 22.66
C CYS A 64 -2.53 0.75 22.52
N GLN A 65 -2.72 1.54 23.57
CA GLN A 65 -3.48 2.80 23.52
C GLN A 65 -2.66 3.97 22.98
N THR A 66 -1.39 3.75 22.66
CA THR A 66 -0.54 4.77 22.01
C THR A 66 -1.20 5.24 20.71
N PRO A 67 -1.27 6.56 20.46
CA PRO A 67 -1.82 7.07 19.20
C PRO A 67 -1.01 6.59 18.00
N ILE A 68 -1.70 6.28 16.90
CA ILE A 68 -1.03 5.81 15.67
C ILE A 68 -0.08 6.85 15.09
N LEU A 69 -0.30 8.12 15.40
CA LEU A 69 0.59 9.21 15.03
C LEU A 69 2.05 8.94 15.44
N GLU A 70 2.26 8.28 16.58
CA GLU A 70 3.61 7.96 17.07
C GLU A 70 4.26 6.79 16.37
N ALA A 71 3.50 5.93 15.72
CA ALA A 71 4.00 4.74 15.05
C ALA A 71 3.98 4.84 13.52
N MET A 72 3.26 5.80 12.97
CA MET A 72 3.08 5.91 11.52
C MET A 72 4.37 6.33 10.81
N ARG A 73 4.45 5.95 9.54
CA ARG A 73 5.49 6.42 8.62
C ARG A 73 4.96 7.64 7.86
N ARG A 74 5.79 8.67 7.79
CA ARG A 74 5.49 9.92 7.07
C ARG A 74 6.23 10.02 5.74
N ASP A 75 7.26 9.19 5.57
CA ASP A 75 8.18 9.22 4.43
C ASP A 75 7.79 8.28 3.28
N VAL A 76 6.57 7.77 3.30
CA VAL A 76 6.07 6.90 2.23
C VAL A 76 5.87 7.75 0.97
N PRO A 77 6.49 7.37 -0.17
CA PRO A 77 6.37 8.17 -1.38
C PRO A 77 4.94 8.23 -1.90
N VAL A 78 4.56 9.40 -2.43
CA VAL A 78 3.33 9.57 -3.19
C VAL A 78 3.69 9.53 -4.67
N VAL A 79 3.14 8.57 -5.39
CA VAL A 79 3.47 8.33 -6.80
C VAL A 79 2.25 8.61 -7.67
N ALA A 80 2.53 8.94 -8.94
CA ALA A 80 1.47 9.19 -9.91
C ALA A 80 0.78 7.87 -10.32
N PRO A 81 -0.53 7.91 -10.64
CA PRO A 81 -1.28 6.69 -10.97
C PRO A 81 -0.94 6.09 -12.34
N ASP A 82 -0.14 6.75 -13.15
CA ASP A 82 0.30 6.28 -14.46
C ASP A 82 1.59 5.44 -14.43
N LEU A 83 2.17 5.22 -13.25
CA LEU A 83 3.33 4.34 -13.10
C LEU A 83 2.99 2.89 -13.48
N ASN A 84 4.00 2.17 -13.94
CA ASN A 84 3.88 0.74 -14.19
C ASN A 84 4.37 -0.08 -12.98
N GLU A 85 4.18 -1.40 -13.04
CA GLU A 85 4.54 -2.31 -11.95
C GLU A 85 6.04 -2.34 -11.65
N VAL A 86 6.88 -2.21 -12.67
CA VAL A 86 8.35 -2.22 -12.49
C VAL A 86 8.81 -0.98 -11.74
N GLU A 87 8.29 0.19 -12.13
CA GLU A 87 8.59 1.45 -11.46
C GLU A 87 8.15 1.43 -10.00
N CYS A 88 6.95 0.89 -9.73
CA CYS A 88 6.45 0.74 -8.36
C CYS A 88 7.32 -0.19 -7.53
N ALA A 89 7.69 -1.35 -8.07
CA ALA A 89 8.54 -2.32 -7.39
C ALA A 89 9.91 -1.72 -7.07
N THR A 90 10.48 -0.94 -7.99
CA THR A 90 11.76 -0.26 -7.81
C THR A 90 11.69 0.74 -6.66
N LEU A 91 10.63 1.56 -6.63
CA LEU A 91 10.43 2.54 -5.56
C LEU A 91 10.23 1.88 -4.20
N MET A 92 9.47 0.79 -4.15
CA MET A 92 9.27 0.03 -2.91
C MET A 92 10.60 -0.52 -2.38
N LYS A 93 11.46 -1.00 -3.28
CA LYS A 93 12.80 -1.49 -2.90
C LYS A 93 13.68 -0.35 -2.39
N GLU A 94 13.71 0.76 -3.11
CA GLU A 94 14.54 1.92 -2.74
C GLU A 94 14.14 2.53 -1.40
N HIS A 95 12.85 2.58 -1.12
CA HIS A 95 12.30 3.14 0.12
C HIS A 95 12.05 2.10 1.21
N GLU A 96 12.44 0.85 0.97
CA GLU A 96 12.27 -0.25 1.93
C GLU A 96 10.84 -0.35 2.47
N THR A 97 9.87 -0.24 1.57
CA THR A 97 8.45 -0.30 1.90
C THR A 97 7.73 -1.26 0.97
N ARG A 98 6.64 -1.85 1.44
CA ARG A 98 5.75 -2.70 0.64
C ARG A 98 4.50 -1.97 0.19
N HIS A 99 4.46 -0.66 0.40
CA HIS A 99 3.30 0.16 0.10
C HIS A 99 3.76 1.49 -0.47
N LEU A 100 2.98 2.03 -1.40
CA LEU A 100 3.16 3.39 -1.92
C LEU A 100 1.82 4.10 -1.82
N LEU A 101 1.87 5.38 -1.56
CA LEU A 101 0.70 6.24 -1.68
C LEU A 101 0.59 6.69 -3.14
N VAL A 102 -0.63 6.82 -3.64
CA VAL A 102 -0.89 7.18 -5.03
C VAL A 102 -1.74 8.44 -5.06
N GLY A 103 -1.34 9.40 -5.87
CA GLY A 103 -2.08 10.65 -5.99
C GLY A 103 -1.44 11.62 -6.95
N ASP A 104 -2.00 12.81 -7.03
CA ASP A 104 -1.53 13.89 -7.89
C ASP A 104 -0.95 15.04 -7.07
N GLY A 105 0.14 15.63 -7.58
CA GLY A 105 0.73 16.81 -6.98
C GLY A 105 1.19 16.63 -5.53
N GLY A 106 1.56 15.42 -5.14
CA GLY A 106 1.98 15.11 -3.78
C GLY A 106 0.84 14.88 -2.80
N THR A 107 -0.41 14.97 -3.26
CA THR A 107 -1.60 14.70 -2.43
C THR A 107 -2.04 13.26 -2.65
N ALA A 108 -1.96 12.45 -1.59
CA ALA A 108 -2.34 11.04 -1.66
C ALA A 108 -3.85 10.86 -1.74
N GLN A 109 -4.29 10.03 -2.68
CA GLN A 109 -5.70 9.69 -2.91
C GLN A 109 -5.95 8.20 -2.81
N GLY A 110 -4.91 7.40 -2.85
CA GLY A 110 -5.01 5.96 -2.84
C GLY A 110 -3.74 5.29 -2.33
N LEU A 111 -3.79 3.97 -2.33
CA LEU A 111 -2.72 3.11 -1.81
C LEU A 111 -2.52 1.94 -2.78
N ILE A 112 -1.27 1.56 -3.00
CA ILE A 112 -0.94 0.30 -3.69
C ILE A 112 0.06 -0.49 -2.86
N SER A 113 -0.15 -1.81 -2.80
CA SER A 113 0.72 -2.71 -2.05
C SER A 113 1.61 -3.53 -2.98
N MET A 114 2.67 -4.11 -2.41
CA MET A 114 3.52 -5.07 -3.15
C MET A 114 2.69 -6.26 -3.67
N ARG A 115 1.66 -6.67 -2.92
CA ARG A 115 0.76 -7.73 -3.37
C ARG A 115 0.05 -7.34 -4.66
N ASP A 116 -0.42 -6.09 -4.76
CA ASP A 116 -1.06 -5.57 -5.97
C ASP A 116 -0.09 -5.57 -7.15
N VAL A 117 1.14 -5.12 -6.91
CA VAL A 117 2.20 -5.11 -7.93
C VAL A 117 2.49 -6.52 -8.43
N MET A 118 2.59 -7.49 -7.52
CA MET A 118 2.79 -8.90 -7.89
C MET A 118 1.60 -9.45 -8.69
N GLN A 119 0.39 -9.07 -8.33
CA GLN A 119 -0.82 -9.47 -9.06
C GLN A 119 -0.80 -8.92 -10.48
N MET A 120 -0.38 -7.68 -10.66
CA MET A 120 -0.22 -7.07 -11.99
C MET A 120 0.80 -7.85 -12.84
N MET A 121 1.95 -8.16 -12.25
CA MET A 121 3.00 -8.91 -12.95
C MET A 121 2.53 -10.30 -13.38
N LEU A 122 1.80 -10.98 -12.51
CA LEU A 122 1.24 -12.30 -12.81
C LEU A 122 0.19 -12.22 -13.92
N SER A 123 -0.69 -11.22 -13.89
CA SER A 123 -1.70 -11.02 -14.90
C SER A 123 -1.10 -10.72 -16.27
N ASP A 124 -0.09 -9.86 -16.33
CA ASP A 124 0.62 -9.54 -17.57
C ASP A 124 1.31 -10.79 -18.15
N LYS A 125 1.94 -11.58 -17.30
CA LYS A 125 2.60 -12.81 -17.72
C LYS A 125 1.60 -13.84 -18.24
N GLN A 126 0.47 -14.00 -17.59
CA GLN A 126 -0.60 -14.91 -18.01
C GLN A 126 -1.19 -14.49 -19.36
N TYR A 127 -1.44 -13.20 -19.54
CA TYR A 127 -1.91 -12.64 -20.79
C TYR A 127 -0.94 -12.97 -21.92
N LEU A 128 0.36 -12.76 -21.71
CA LEU A 128 1.39 -13.06 -22.71
C LEU A 128 1.40 -14.54 -23.07
N ILE A 129 1.32 -15.41 -22.09
CA ILE A 129 1.27 -16.88 -22.31
C ILE A 129 0.05 -17.23 -23.17
N GLU A 130 -1.11 -16.70 -22.86
CA GLU A 130 -2.34 -16.95 -23.62
C GLU A 130 -2.23 -16.48 -25.06
N GLN A 131 -1.62 -15.32 -25.31
CA GLN A 131 -1.37 -14.80 -26.64
C GLN A 131 -0.41 -15.71 -27.43
N MET A 132 0.63 -16.18 -26.80
CA MET A 132 1.58 -17.10 -27.43
C MET A 132 0.96 -18.46 -27.74
N GLN A 133 0.13 -18.99 -26.86
CA GLN A 133 -0.60 -20.24 -27.08
C GLN A 133 -1.59 -20.09 -28.25
N ALA A 134 -2.33 -18.99 -28.29
CA ALA A 134 -3.26 -18.71 -29.37
C ALA A 134 -2.54 -18.62 -30.71
N TYR A 135 -1.36 -17.99 -30.76
CA TYR A 135 -0.54 -17.89 -31.95
C TYR A 135 -0.09 -19.28 -32.44
N ILE A 136 0.37 -20.13 -31.54
CA ILE A 136 0.81 -21.50 -31.86
C ILE A 136 -0.36 -22.36 -32.35
N GLN A 137 -1.52 -22.25 -31.69
CA GLN A 137 -2.72 -23.03 -32.04
C GLN A 137 -3.41 -22.55 -33.32
N GLY A 138 -3.16 -21.32 -33.72
CA GLY A 138 -3.71 -20.75 -34.93
C GLY A 138 -3.07 -21.28 -36.22
N TYR A 139 -2.04 -22.09 -36.10
CA TYR A 139 -1.35 -22.74 -37.20
C TYR A 139 -1.42 -24.24 -37.04
#